data_43a0b98d89ac4b362d745e215828acd7
#
_entry.id   43a0b98d89ac4b362d745e215828acd7
#
_cell.length_a   1.000
_cell.length_b   1.000
_cell.length_c   1.000
_cell.angle_alpha   90.00
_cell.angle_beta   90.00
_cell.angle_gamma   90.00
#
_symmetry.space_group_name_H-M   'P 1'
#
loop_
_entity.id
_entity.type
_entity.pdbx_description
1 polymer ?
#
loop_
_entity_poly.entity_id
_entity_poly.type
_entity_poly.pdbx_seq_one_letter_code
_entity_poly.pdbx_strand_id
1 'polypeptide(L)'
;MHYNMVKRASRAYLEEIANRAHEMPEVYKCINTLQETAFTINIPVYQVMRTIHEKGLAIAGLPSHKIEEPTKPFDIATNEVARKDYSRRKKAVCDFNATIDSKALLTEKVFSVADTYQQFLEFYFPLQYDFRYRIYCVPEGLNYQNNDLAKGLLLFRNGKPLAGEGAVRKLAIHGANMFGHDKDTLNNRVKWVEDNEEHIKATAEDPHSNYEFWAHCSEPVQFLAFCFEWNDFCKSNKSLKFITHLICYSDCTNSGLQIYSGLLKDEIGGQAVNLVPTNKVQDVYGEVANKTKELLEKEEDSLLRDIWLDYGINRKTTKKVTMCIVYGLTQFSCRKYIQEYLEDMEEEGIEIPFSTDRNPKPETPNIFKGSAYLSRLVWKALDEVILSAKEAMKWLQTVSKLVSENGLPVVWTTPTGAIVQLVCPQLTTKRVNTYMGEKIFRPKSGTYTPDIRKVNIAVETNKINKKAVANSIAPCFVHSLDASLLMKAVCKASEYNIENFACVHDSFGVLATDVSTMN
;
A
#
# COMPACT_ATOMS: atom_id res chain seq x y z
N MET A 1 22.15 18.30 3.12
CA MET A 1 22.23 17.00 3.82
C MET A 1 22.73 15.95 2.85
N HIS A 2 23.71 15.15 3.26
CA HIS A 2 24.13 14.00 2.43
C HIS A 2 23.34 12.77 2.86
N TYR A 3 22.60 12.19 1.94
CA TYR A 3 21.91 10.92 2.14
C TYR A 3 22.70 9.79 1.48
N ASN A 4 22.82 8.65 2.15
CA ASN A 4 23.38 7.46 1.52
C ASN A 4 22.43 6.97 0.44
N MET A 5 22.95 6.46 -0.67
CA MET A 5 22.14 5.93 -1.78
C MET A 5 21.19 4.81 -1.31
N VAL A 6 21.69 3.93 -0.44
CA VAL A 6 20.88 2.87 0.19
C VAL A 6 20.69 3.19 1.68
N LYS A 7 19.43 3.32 2.10
CA LYS A 7 19.06 3.66 3.49
C LYS A 7 19.40 2.52 4.44
N ARG A 8 19.88 2.87 5.65
CA ARG A 8 20.21 1.93 6.73
C ARG A 8 21.22 0.85 6.36
N ALA A 9 22.00 1.05 5.29
CA ALA A 9 23.05 0.12 4.89
C ALA A 9 24.29 0.24 5.81
N SER A 10 25.01 -0.88 5.99
CA SER A 10 26.28 -0.86 6.69
C SER A 10 27.35 -0.11 5.88
N ARG A 11 28.37 0.42 6.57
CA ARG A 11 29.46 1.15 5.89
C ARG A 11 30.18 0.25 4.88
N ALA A 12 30.47 -1.00 5.25
CA ALA A 12 31.15 -1.96 4.36
C ALA A 12 30.32 -2.23 3.08
N TYR A 13 29.00 -2.35 3.19
CA TYR A 13 28.13 -2.52 2.03
C TYR A 13 28.10 -1.27 1.15
N LEU A 14 28.07 -0.06 1.75
CA LEU A 14 28.13 1.21 0.99
C LEU A 14 29.46 1.37 0.25
N GLU A 15 30.57 0.95 0.85
CA GLU A 15 31.88 0.94 0.20
C GLU A 15 31.93 -0.08 -0.96
N GLU A 16 31.33 -1.27 -0.78
CA GLU A 16 31.23 -2.28 -1.83
C GLU A 16 30.46 -1.78 -3.05
N ILE A 17 29.25 -1.23 -2.85
CA ILE A 17 28.45 -0.71 -3.97
C ILE A 17 29.10 0.51 -4.64
N ALA A 18 29.82 1.35 -3.88
CA ALA A 18 30.55 2.48 -4.45
C ALA A 18 31.70 2.01 -5.37
N ASN A 19 32.45 0.98 -4.95
CA ASN A 19 33.52 0.39 -5.75
C ASN A 19 33.01 -0.29 -7.04
N ARG A 20 31.77 -0.81 -6.99
CA ARG A 20 31.11 -1.50 -8.11
C ARG A 20 30.08 -0.65 -8.83
N ALA A 21 30.09 0.68 -8.64
CA ALA A 21 29.16 1.61 -9.27
C ALA A 21 29.12 1.48 -10.82
N HIS A 22 30.26 1.17 -11.44
CA HIS A 22 30.38 0.97 -12.89
C HIS A 22 29.61 -0.25 -13.42
N GLU A 23 29.26 -1.23 -12.54
CA GLU A 23 28.45 -2.40 -12.88
C GLU A 23 26.94 -2.10 -12.81
N MET A 24 26.55 -0.92 -12.30
CA MET A 24 25.15 -0.55 -12.02
C MET A 24 24.73 0.77 -12.70
N PRO A 25 25.03 1.02 -13.98
CA PRO A 25 24.75 2.32 -14.62
C PRO A 25 23.25 2.65 -14.65
N GLU A 26 22.36 1.64 -14.85
CA GLU A 26 20.91 1.83 -14.86
C GLU A 26 20.37 2.24 -13.50
N VAL A 27 20.95 1.78 -12.39
CA VAL A 27 20.56 2.16 -11.03
C VAL A 27 20.78 3.67 -10.83
N TYR A 28 21.97 4.19 -11.20
CA TYR A 28 22.28 5.61 -11.08
C TYR A 28 21.48 6.47 -12.08
N LYS A 29 21.34 6.03 -13.33
CA LYS A 29 20.54 6.72 -14.34
C LYS A 29 19.09 6.87 -13.86
N CYS A 30 18.47 5.78 -13.37
CA CYS A 30 17.09 5.80 -12.91
C CYS A 30 16.86 6.79 -11.76
N ILE A 31 17.67 6.73 -10.68
CA ILE A 31 17.45 7.62 -9.53
C ILE A 31 17.65 9.08 -9.90
N ASN A 32 18.62 9.40 -10.77
CA ASN A 32 18.84 10.75 -11.26
C ASN A 32 17.66 11.24 -12.08
N THR A 33 17.19 10.45 -13.06
CA THR A 33 16.01 10.77 -13.89
C THR A 33 14.78 11.05 -13.03
N LEU A 34 14.54 10.23 -12.01
CA LEU A 34 13.39 10.44 -11.10
C LEU A 34 13.55 11.71 -10.25
N GLN A 35 14.76 12.03 -9.79
CA GLN A 35 15.05 13.22 -8.99
C GLN A 35 15.03 14.52 -9.79
N GLU A 36 15.20 14.45 -11.12
CA GLU A 36 15.09 15.58 -12.05
C GLU A 36 13.65 15.97 -12.36
N THR A 37 12.66 15.15 -11.97
CA THR A 37 11.24 15.48 -12.13
C THR A 37 10.85 16.67 -11.24
N ALA A 38 10.41 17.74 -11.85
CA ALA A 38 9.93 18.94 -11.17
C ALA A 38 8.46 18.82 -10.82
N PHE A 39 8.11 19.14 -9.58
CA PHE A 39 6.73 19.14 -9.07
C PHE A 39 6.30 20.55 -8.66
N THR A 40 5.00 20.75 -8.58
CA THR A 40 4.37 21.96 -8.02
C THR A 40 3.13 21.57 -7.19
N ILE A 41 2.68 22.48 -6.32
CA ILE A 41 1.45 22.29 -5.56
C ILE A 41 0.22 22.54 -6.43
N ASN A 42 -0.75 21.64 -6.37
CA ASN A 42 -2.08 21.81 -6.95
C ASN A 42 -2.89 22.80 -6.10
N ILE A 43 -2.77 24.09 -6.38
CA ILE A 43 -3.36 25.17 -5.58
C ILE A 43 -4.89 25.06 -5.44
N PRO A 44 -5.67 24.79 -6.50
CA PRO A 44 -7.11 24.60 -6.36
C PRO A 44 -7.49 23.50 -5.37
N VAL A 45 -6.87 22.32 -5.50
CA VAL A 45 -7.09 21.19 -4.58
C VAL A 45 -6.64 21.52 -3.16
N TYR A 46 -5.47 22.16 -3.01
CA TYR A 46 -4.96 22.59 -1.72
C TYR A 46 -5.95 23.50 -0.98
N GLN A 47 -6.51 24.50 -1.65
CA GLN A 47 -7.45 25.46 -1.05
C GLN A 47 -8.74 24.77 -0.57
N VAL A 48 -9.29 23.85 -1.37
CA VAL A 48 -10.47 23.07 -1.00
C VAL A 48 -10.18 22.19 0.21
N MET A 49 -9.12 21.41 0.15
CA MET A 49 -8.78 20.47 1.22
C MET A 49 -8.38 21.20 2.53
N ARG A 50 -7.72 22.34 2.42
CA ARG A 50 -7.40 23.18 3.58
C ARG A 50 -8.67 23.72 4.25
N THR A 51 -9.62 24.20 3.47
CA THR A 51 -10.92 24.67 3.96
C THR A 51 -11.71 23.56 4.66
N ILE A 52 -11.72 22.34 4.11
CA ILE A 52 -12.38 21.17 4.72
C ILE A 52 -11.72 20.83 6.05
N HIS A 53 -10.39 20.82 6.09
CA HIS A 53 -9.60 20.53 7.29
C HIS A 53 -9.84 21.58 8.40
N GLU A 54 -9.82 22.87 8.07
CA GLU A 54 -10.08 23.98 9.00
C GLU A 54 -11.50 23.95 9.58
N LYS A 55 -12.48 23.48 8.80
CA LYS A 55 -13.85 23.24 9.26
C LYS A 55 -13.99 21.97 10.11
N GLY A 56 -12.94 21.16 10.26
CA GLY A 56 -12.97 19.90 11.00
C GLY A 56 -13.88 18.81 10.38
N LEU A 57 -14.10 18.84 9.07
CA LEU A 57 -14.96 17.87 8.41
C LEU A 57 -14.19 16.56 8.15
N ALA A 58 -14.76 15.44 8.59
CA ALA A 58 -14.18 14.10 8.43
C ALA A 58 -14.57 13.45 7.09
N ILE A 59 -14.26 14.12 5.97
CA ILE A 59 -14.57 13.67 4.60
C ILE A 59 -13.29 13.65 3.75
N ALA A 60 -13.38 13.08 2.58
CA ALA A 60 -12.27 13.00 1.62
C ALA A 60 -10.97 12.44 2.24
N GLY A 61 -11.07 11.40 3.05
CA GLY A 61 -9.92 10.75 3.68
C GLY A 61 -9.29 11.52 4.86
N LEU A 62 -9.81 12.70 5.23
CA LEU A 62 -9.34 13.42 6.40
C LEU A 62 -9.72 12.69 7.70
N PRO A 63 -8.95 12.88 8.80
CA PRO A 63 -9.17 12.14 10.03
C PRO A 63 -10.54 12.44 10.65
N SER A 64 -11.22 11.39 11.12
CA SER A 64 -12.46 11.50 11.86
C SER A 64 -12.25 11.99 13.30
N HIS A 65 -13.34 12.28 14.00
CA HIS A 65 -13.29 12.64 15.40
C HIS A 65 -12.99 11.42 16.28
N LYS A 66 -12.32 11.65 17.41
CA LYS A 66 -12.08 10.63 18.42
C LYS A 66 -13.40 10.18 19.05
N ILE A 67 -13.46 8.91 19.40
CA ILE A 67 -14.57 8.33 20.16
C ILE A 67 -14.26 8.46 21.65
N GLU A 68 -15.28 8.77 22.45
CA GLU A 68 -15.17 8.83 23.89
C GLU A 68 -14.88 7.43 24.49
N GLU A 69 -14.04 7.42 25.54
CA GLU A 69 -13.77 6.18 26.25
C GLU A 69 -15.08 5.62 26.88
N PRO A 70 -15.27 4.29 26.87
CA PRO A 70 -16.44 3.68 27.48
C PRO A 70 -16.48 3.98 28.99
N THR A 71 -17.66 4.24 29.50
CA THR A 71 -17.87 4.46 30.94
C THR A 71 -17.50 3.22 31.74
N LYS A 72 -16.78 3.44 32.83
CA LYS A 72 -16.32 2.35 33.70
C LYS A 72 -17.53 1.76 34.45
N PRO A 73 -17.80 0.43 34.35
CA PRO A 73 -18.87 -0.20 35.12
C PRO A 73 -18.69 -0.03 36.63
N PHE A 74 -19.79 0.16 37.37
CA PHE A 74 -19.73 0.35 38.81
C PHE A 74 -19.28 -0.92 39.57
N ASP A 75 -19.56 -2.10 39.01
CA ASP A 75 -19.24 -3.40 39.57
C ASP A 75 -17.89 -4.00 39.09
N ILE A 76 -17.06 -3.22 38.41
CA ILE A 76 -15.79 -3.65 37.79
C ILE A 76 -14.82 -4.33 38.78
N ALA A 77 -14.91 -3.98 40.07
CA ALA A 77 -14.04 -4.53 41.09
C ALA A 77 -14.40 -5.98 41.48
N THR A 78 -15.69 -6.34 41.39
CA THR A 78 -16.24 -7.60 41.83
C THR A 78 -16.70 -8.51 40.69
N ASN A 79 -17.04 -7.93 39.53
CA ASN A 79 -17.50 -8.62 38.34
C ASN A 79 -16.37 -8.80 37.30
N GLU A 80 -15.85 -10.03 37.24
CA GLU A 80 -14.75 -10.34 36.30
C GLU A 80 -15.17 -10.23 34.83
N VAL A 81 -16.42 -10.54 34.50
CA VAL A 81 -16.96 -10.47 33.14
C VAL A 81 -17.06 -9.00 32.71
N ALA A 82 -17.64 -8.15 33.55
CA ALA A 82 -17.75 -6.71 33.30
C ALA A 82 -16.36 -6.06 33.17
N ARG A 83 -15.37 -6.50 33.98
CA ARG A 83 -13.98 -6.03 33.89
C ARG A 83 -13.31 -6.42 32.56
N LYS A 84 -13.50 -7.65 32.11
CA LYS A 84 -12.92 -8.13 30.84
C LYS A 84 -13.55 -7.41 29.65
N ASP A 85 -14.88 -7.25 29.65
CA ASP A 85 -15.59 -6.55 28.59
C ASP A 85 -15.23 -5.07 28.52
N TYR A 86 -15.21 -4.38 29.66
CA TYR A 86 -14.72 -3.00 29.73
C TYR A 86 -13.30 -2.84 29.20
N SER A 87 -12.37 -3.74 29.60
CA SER A 87 -10.99 -3.69 29.16
C SER A 87 -10.85 -3.90 27.65
N ARG A 88 -11.67 -4.77 27.06
CA ARG A 88 -11.74 -5.02 25.62
C ARG A 88 -12.22 -3.77 24.88
N ARG A 89 -13.39 -3.22 25.30
CA ARG A 89 -13.96 -2.01 24.68
C ARG A 89 -13.05 -0.80 24.83
N LYS A 90 -12.48 -0.60 26.01
CA LYS A 90 -11.52 0.50 26.23
C LYS A 90 -10.30 0.35 25.34
N LYS A 91 -9.75 -0.87 25.19
CA LYS A 91 -8.63 -1.11 24.31
C LYS A 91 -8.98 -0.80 22.86
N ALA A 92 -10.13 -1.26 22.35
CA ALA A 92 -10.56 -0.97 20.98
C ALA A 92 -10.68 0.53 20.72
N VAL A 93 -11.31 1.28 21.63
CA VAL A 93 -11.41 2.75 21.53
C VAL A 93 -10.04 3.42 21.59
N CYS A 94 -9.13 2.98 22.46
CA CYS A 94 -7.77 3.51 22.52
C CYS A 94 -6.98 3.24 21.23
N ASP A 95 -7.09 2.02 20.69
CA ASP A 95 -6.41 1.64 19.43
C ASP A 95 -6.97 2.46 18.25
N PHE A 96 -8.30 2.62 18.17
CA PHE A 96 -8.97 3.48 17.19
C PHE A 96 -8.50 4.93 17.30
N ASN A 97 -8.56 5.52 18.50
CA ASN A 97 -8.14 6.90 18.72
C ASN A 97 -6.65 7.12 18.41
N ALA A 98 -5.80 6.15 18.69
CA ALA A 98 -4.39 6.20 18.30
C ALA A 98 -4.21 6.20 16.77
N THR A 99 -5.07 5.48 16.04
CA THR A 99 -5.08 5.51 14.57
C THR A 99 -5.51 6.90 14.05
N ILE A 100 -6.54 7.50 14.66
CA ILE A 100 -6.97 8.87 14.32
C ILE A 100 -5.86 9.88 14.61
N ASP A 101 -5.19 9.79 15.76
CA ASP A 101 -4.04 10.66 16.09
C ASP A 101 -2.92 10.55 15.06
N SER A 102 -2.60 9.33 14.65
CA SER A 102 -1.57 9.08 13.62
C SER A 102 -1.95 9.68 12.26
N LYS A 103 -3.22 9.52 11.85
CA LYS A 103 -3.75 10.13 10.62
C LYS A 103 -3.74 11.67 10.72
N ALA A 104 -4.18 12.23 11.84
CA ALA A 104 -4.18 13.68 12.04
C ALA A 104 -2.76 14.26 11.98
N LEU A 105 -1.80 13.62 12.65
CA LEU A 105 -0.39 14.05 12.60
C LEU A 105 0.18 14.01 11.19
N LEU A 106 -0.13 12.97 10.41
CA LEU A 106 0.29 12.87 9.02
C LEU A 106 -0.36 13.97 8.17
N THR A 107 -1.66 14.21 8.34
CA THR A 107 -2.41 15.26 7.64
C THR A 107 -1.80 16.65 7.91
N GLU A 108 -1.55 16.99 9.18
CA GLU A 108 -0.88 18.23 9.55
C GLU A 108 0.50 18.35 8.92
N LYS A 109 1.27 17.27 8.89
CA LYS A 109 2.60 17.25 8.27
C LYS A 109 2.51 17.49 6.77
N VAL A 110 1.53 16.90 6.07
CA VAL A 110 1.28 17.13 4.64
C VAL A 110 0.96 18.60 4.38
N PHE A 111 0.01 19.17 5.13
CA PHE A 111 -0.37 20.59 4.96
C PHE A 111 0.77 21.54 5.29
N SER A 112 1.51 21.33 6.40
CA SER A 112 2.64 22.19 6.78
C SER A 112 3.73 22.25 5.70
N VAL A 113 3.99 21.12 5.02
CA VAL A 113 4.93 21.10 3.90
C VAL A 113 4.31 21.80 2.68
N ALA A 114 3.04 21.55 2.36
CA ALA A 114 2.34 22.21 1.26
C ALA A 114 2.28 23.73 1.46
N ASP A 115 1.99 24.20 2.70
CA ASP A 115 2.00 25.63 3.08
C ASP A 115 3.35 26.29 2.77
N THR A 116 4.44 25.56 2.97
CA THR A 116 5.78 26.06 2.69
C THR A 116 6.07 26.09 1.19
N TYR A 117 5.70 25.03 0.48
CA TYR A 117 6.11 24.84 -0.93
C TYR A 117 5.15 25.47 -1.94
N GLN A 118 3.92 25.86 -1.58
CA GLN A 118 2.99 26.55 -2.49
C GLN A 118 3.51 27.88 -3.05
N GLN A 119 4.49 28.51 -2.38
CA GLN A 119 5.11 29.77 -2.84
C GLN A 119 6.24 29.56 -3.86
N PHE A 120 6.69 28.32 -4.06
CA PHE A 120 7.75 28.00 -5.01
C PHE A 120 7.14 27.57 -6.35
N LEU A 121 7.77 27.97 -7.42
CA LEU A 121 7.35 27.59 -8.78
C LEU A 121 7.52 26.09 -9.02
N GLU A 122 8.58 25.51 -8.44
CA GLU A 122 8.92 24.09 -8.57
C GLU A 122 9.72 23.60 -7.37
N PHE A 123 9.66 22.30 -7.15
CA PHE A 123 10.49 21.59 -6.17
C PHE A 123 10.69 20.13 -6.59
N TYR A 124 11.64 19.47 -5.95
CA TYR A 124 12.10 18.13 -6.32
C TYR A 124 12.13 17.20 -5.10
N PHE A 125 11.96 15.90 -5.33
CA PHE A 125 12.03 14.92 -4.26
C PHE A 125 13.38 14.20 -4.25
N PRO A 126 14.20 14.33 -3.20
CA PRO A 126 15.33 13.45 -2.99
C PRO A 126 14.87 12.02 -2.71
N LEU A 127 15.53 11.06 -3.32
CA LEU A 127 15.18 9.65 -3.29
C LEU A 127 16.30 8.80 -2.70
N GLN A 128 15.93 7.66 -2.12
CA GLN A 128 16.85 6.64 -1.63
C GLN A 128 16.35 5.25 -1.99
N TYR A 129 17.27 4.32 -2.16
CA TYR A 129 16.98 2.90 -2.24
C TYR A 129 16.89 2.26 -0.85
N ASP A 130 16.06 1.23 -0.70
CA ASP A 130 16.25 0.27 0.38
C ASP A 130 17.27 -0.82 -0.04
N PHE A 131 17.55 -1.77 0.83
CA PHE A 131 18.51 -2.86 0.54
C PHE A 131 18.07 -3.81 -0.60
N ARG A 132 16.80 -3.75 -1.02
CA ARG A 132 16.23 -4.48 -2.17
C ARG A 132 16.22 -3.63 -3.43
N TYR A 133 16.72 -2.42 -3.35
CA TYR A 133 16.70 -1.38 -4.39
C TYR A 133 15.32 -0.84 -4.77
N ARG A 134 14.30 -1.05 -3.94
CA ARG A 134 13.07 -0.27 -4.07
C ARG A 134 13.33 1.18 -3.72
N ILE A 135 12.72 2.10 -4.49
CA ILE A 135 12.92 3.55 -4.39
C ILE A 135 11.91 4.15 -3.42
N TYR A 136 12.39 5.03 -2.55
CA TYR A 136 11.56 5.75 -1.59
C TYR A 136 11.90 7.23 -1.56
N CYS A 137 10.87 8.07 -1.48
CA CYS A 137 11.04 9.48 -1.17
C CYS A 137 11.66 9.66 0.21
N VAL A 138 12.66 10.53 0.33
CA VAL A 138 13.30 10.86 1.62
C VAL A 138 12.39 11.73 2.49
N PRO A 139 11.74 12.78 1.96
CA PRO A 139 10.80 13.59 2.73
C PRO A 139 9.59 12.78 3.17
N GLU A 140 9.22 12.90 4.44
CA GLU A 140 7.99 12.34 4.97
C GLU A 140 6.86 13.37 4.83
N GLY A 141 5.61 12.91 4.76
CA GLY A 141 4.43 13.75 4.61
C GLY A 141 4.09 13.97 3.14
N LEU A 142 4.35 15.17 2.62
CA LEU A 142 4.03 15.49 1.22
C LEU A 142 5.03 14.82 0.27
N ASN A 143 4.61 13.78 -0.41
CA ASN A 143 5.31 13.14 -1.53
C ASN A 143 4.34 12.24 -2.31
N TYR A 144 4.71 11.90 -3.55
CA TYR A 144 3.87 11.11 -4.46
C TYR A 144 3.77 9.60 -4.12
N GLN A 145 4.48 9.13 -3.08
CA GLN A 145 4.40 7.75 -2.58
C GLN A 145 3.50 7.62 -1.34
N ASN A 146 2.94 8.73 -0.87
CA ASN A 146 2.10 8.77 0.33
C ASN A 146 0.61 8.57 -0.03
N ASN A 147 -0.29 8.95 0.88
CA ASN A 147 -1.73 8.80 0.77
C ASN A 147 -2.36 9.68 -0.32
N ASP A 148 -3.67 9.52 -0.53
CA ASP A 148 -4.46 10.24 -1.52
C ASP A 148 -4.34 11.77 -1.38
N LEU A 149 -4.39 12.31 -0.15
CA LEU A 149 -4.21 13.75 0.10
C LEU A 149 -2.88 14.25 -0.47
N ALA A 150 -1.77 13.56 -0.16
CA ALA A 150 -0.46 13.98 -0.62
C ALA A 150 -0.31 13.88 -2.14
N LYS A 151 -0.87 12.83 -2.76
CA LYS A 151 -0.86 12.65 -4.22
C LYS A 151 -1.69 13.69 -4.95
N GLY A 152 -2.91 13.97 -4.49
CA GLY A 152 -3.81 14.95 -5.11
C GLY A 152 -3.32 16.39 -4.99
N LEU A 153 -2.46 16.70 -4.00
CA LEU A 153 -1.81 18.00 -3.85
C LEU A 153 -0.63 18.23 -4.80
N LEU A 154 -0.22 17.24 -5.59
CA LEU A 154 0.95 17.32 -6.46
C LEU A 154 0.56 17.33 -7.94
N LEU A 155 1.23 18.19 -8.69
CA LEU A 155 1.22 18.21 -10.17
C LEU A 155 2.66 18.15 -10.67
N PHE A 156 2.85 17.65 -11.89
CA PHE A 156 4.11 17.90 -12.61
C PHE A 156 4.23 19.37 -13.00
N ARG A 157 5.39 19.98 -12.77
CA ARG A 157 5.64 21.37 -13.15
C ARG A 157 5.65 21.52 -14.67
N ASN A 158 6.29 20.57 -15.36
CA ASN A 158 6.42 20.58 -16.80
C ASN A 158 5.27 19.76 -17.41
N GLY A 159 4.27 20.45 -17.94
CA GLY A 159 3.15 19.81 -18.63
C GLY A 159 3.46 19.50 -20.09
N LYS A 160 2.61 18.67 -20.70
CA LYS A 160 2.61 18.38 -22.14
C LYS A 160 1.22 18.53 -22.73
N PRO A 161 1.09 18.89 -24.04
CA PRO A 161 -0.21 18.91 -24.69
C PRO A 161 -0.78 17.49 -24.76
N LEU A 162 -2.12 17.37 -24.68
CA LEU A 162 -2.79 16.07 -24.81
C LEU A 162 -2.56 15.40 -26.19
N ALA A 163 -2.22 16.17 -27.22
CA ALA A 163 -1.69 15.73 -28.52
C ALA A 163 -2.47 14.65 -29.30
N GLY A 164 -3.66 14.21 -28.81
CA GLY A 164 -4.49 13.23 -29.51
C GLY A 164 -5.58 12.62 -28.63
N GLU A 165 -6.59 12.02 -29.27
CA GLU A 165 -7.72 11.36 -28.59
C GLU A 165 -7.26 10.24 -27.63
N GLY A 166 -6.15 9.57 -27.94
CA GLY A 166 -5.56 8.54 -27.08
C GLY A 166 -5.15 9.08 -25.70
N ALA A 167 -4.59 10.29 -25.63
CA ALA A 167 -4.21 10.92 -24.37
C ALA A 167 -5.45 11.38 -23.58
N VAL A 168 -6.45 11.95 -24.26
CA VAL A 168 -7.74 12.32 -23.65
C VAL A 168 -8.41 11.08 -23.05
N ARG A 169 -8.41 9.98 -23.79
CA ARG A 169 -8.91 8.71 -23.31
C ARG A 169 -8.18 8.22 -22.05
N LYS A 170 -6.84 8.36 -21.97
CA LYS A 170 -6.05 7.97 -20.79
C LYS A 170 -6.35 8.87 -19.59
N LEU A 171 -6.56 10.18 -19.83
CA LEU A 171 -6.98 11.10 -18.78
C LEU A 171 -8.36 10.72 -18.23
N ALA A 172 -9.34 10.41 -19.08
CA ALA A 172 -10.66 9.94 -18.66
C ALA A 172 -10.59 8.62 -17.87
N ILE A 173 -9.80 7.64 -18.33
CA ILE A 173 -9.59 6.38 -17.62
C ILE A 173 -9.01 6.65 -16.23
N HIS A 174 -8.05 7.56 -16.09
CA HIS A 174 -7.50 7.94 -14.79
C HIS A 174 -8.58 8.49 -13.85
N GLY A 175 -9.41 9.43 -14.32
CA GLY A 175 -10.52 9.98 -13.53
C GLY A 175 -11.49 8.90 -13.04
N ALA A 176 -11.93 8.01 -13.95
CA ALA A 176 -12.80 6.89 -13.59
C ALA A 176 -12.14 5.94 -12.56
N ASN A 177 -10.83 5.69 -12.67
CA ASN A 177 -10.08 4.88 -11.70
C ASN A 177 -10.09 5.52 -10.31
N MET A 178 -9.85 6.84 -10.22
CA MET A 178 -9.84 7.56 -8.94
C MET A 178 -11.22 7.57 -8.29
N PHE A 179 -12.28 7.60 -9.09
CA PHE A 179 -13.64 7.47 -8.57
C PHE A 179 -13.95 6.07 -8.03
N GLY A 180 -13.38 5.00 -8.61
CA GLY A 180 -13.56 3.62 -8.15
C GLY A 180 -13.99 2.63 -9.23
N HIS A 181 -14.01 3.05 -10.51
CA HIS A 181 -14.33 2.19 -11.67
C HIS A 181 -13.12 1.40 -12.20
N ASP A 182 -12.10 1.19 -11.37
CA ASP A 182 -10.83 0.53 -11.74
C ASP A 182 -10.97 -0.96 -12.13
N LYS A 183 -12.17 -1.54 -12.01
CA LYS A 183 -12.48 -2.92 -12.41
C LYS A 183 -13.30 -3.01 -13.70
N ASP A 184 -13.85 -1.89 -14.16
CA ASP A 184 -14.61 -1.85 -15.40
C ASP A 184 -13.71 -1.98 -16.63
N THR A 185 -14.31 -2.26 -17.79
CA THR A 185 -13.57 -2.22 -19.05
C THR A 185 -13.10 -0.80 -19.36
N LEU A 186 -11.97 -0.67 -20.08
CA LEU A 186 -11.45 0.66 -20.42
C LEU A 186 -12.45 1.53 -21.18
N ASN A 187 -13.32 0.94 -21.99
CA ASN A 187 -14.38 1.67 -22.70
C ASN A 187 -15.47 2.17 -21.75
N ASN A 188 -15.88 1.34 -20.79
CA ASN A 188 -16.87 1.71 -19.78
C ASN A 188 -16.36 2.84 -18.88
N ARG A 189 -15.07 2.85 -18.55
CA ARG A 189 -14.46 3.94 -17.76
C ARG A 189 -14.53 5.27 -18.49
N VAL A 190 -14.21 5.28 -19.78
CA VAL A 190 -14.31 6.50 -20.60
C VAL A 190 -15.75 6.96 -20.68
N LYS A 191 -16.67 6.04 -21.00
CA LYS A 191 -18.10 6.35 -21.09
C LYS A 191 -18.64 6.89 -19.76
N TRP A 192 -18.20 6.33 -18.63
CA TRP A 192 -18.62 6.83 -17.32
C TRP A 192 -18.24 8.31 -17.12
N VAL A 193 -17.03 8.72 -17.54
CA VAL A 193 -16.61 10.13 -17.46
C VAL A 193 -17.45 11.01 -18.38
N GLU A 194 -17.75 10.54 -19.59
CA GLU A 194 -18.62 11.24 -20.54
C GLU A 194 -20.06 11.42 -20.00
N ASP A 195 -20.62 10.35 -19.45
CA ASP A 195 -21.97 10.33 -18.87
C ASP A 195 -22.08 11.22 -17.60
N ASN A 196 -20.97 11.43 -16.87
CA ASN A 196 -20.90 12.23 -15.64
C ASN A 196 -20.21 13.59 -15.83
N GLU A 197 -19.97 14.04 -17.07
CA GLU A 197 -19.22 15.28 -17.35
C GLU A 197 -19.79 16.49 -16.63
N GLU A 198 -21.12 16.64 -16.56
CA GLU A 198 -21.77 17.77 -15.87
C GLU A 198 -21.52 17.75 -14.36
N HIS A 199 -21.54 16.58 -13.71
CA HIS A 199 -21.22 16.45 -12.29
C HIS A 199 -19.74 16.73 -12.00
N ILE A 200 -18.85 16.30 -12.89
CA ILE A 200 -17.40 16.56 -12.81
C ILE A 200 -17.13 18.07 -12.91
N LYS A 201 -17.77 18.76 -13.86
CA LYS A 201 -17.67 20.21 -14.04
C LYS A 201 -18.25 20.97 -12.85
N ALA A 202 -19.45 20.60 -12.39
CA ALA A 202 -20.08 21.19 -11.21
C ALA A 202 -19.19 21.04 -9.95
N THR A 203 -18.54 19.88 -9.80
CA THR A 203 -17.58 19.63 -8.70
C THR A 203 -16.37 20.58 -8.80
N ALA A 204 -15.83 20.82 -9.99
CA ALA A 204 -14.71 21.74 -10.16
C ALA A 204 -15.11 23.21 -9.95
N GLU A 205 -16.35 23.58 -10.26
CA GLU A 205 -16.86 24.94 -10.07
C GLU A 205 -17.21 25.26 -8.61
N ASP A 206 -17.86 24.33 -7.93
CA ASP A 206 -18.17 24.43 -6.49
C ASP A 206 -17.95 23.09 -5.77
N PRO A 207 -16.71 22.78 -5.39
CA PRO A 207 -16.41 21.52 -4.69
C PRO A 207 -17.13 21.38 -3.35
N HIS A 208 -17.43 22.51 -2.70
CA HIS A 208 -18.03 22.51 -1.37
C HIS A 208 -19.53 22.17 -1.39
N SER A 209 -20.24 22.51 -2.44
CA SER A 209 -21.65 22.15 -2.60
C SER A 209 -21.84 20.73 -3.17
N ASN A 210 -20.79 20.12 -3.70
CA ASN A 210 -20.84 18.82 -4.38
C ASN A 210 -20.13 17.69 -3.62
N TYR A 211 -19.97 17.78 -2.28
CA TYR A 211 -19.29 16.76 -1.47
C TYR A 211 -19.82 15.34 -1.69
N GLU A 212 -21.13 15.17 -1.83
CA GLU A 212 -21.75 13.85 -1.98
C GLU A 212 -21.23 13.11 -3.21
N PHE A 213 -20.89 13.83 -4.27
CA PHE A 213 -20.40 13.21 -5.49
C PHE A 213 -18.94 12.76 -5.39
N TRP A 214 -18.04 13.58 -4.84
CA TRP A 214 -16.62 13.31 -4.93
C TRP A 214 -15.95 12.86 -3.61
N ALA A 215 -16.44 13.30 -2.44
CA ALA A 215 -15.70 13.13 -1.20
C ALA A 215 -15.71 11.70 -0.62
N HIS A 216 -16.55 10.82 -1.18
CA HIS A 216 -16.71 9.42 -0.76
C HIS A 216 -16.26 8.40 -1.81
N CYS A 217 -15.67 8.84 -2.91
CA CYS A 217 -15.11 7.95 -3.92
C CYS A 217 -13.81 7.26 -3.43
N SER A 218 -13.22 6.39 -4.25
CA SER A 218 -12.06 5.59 -3.84
C SER A 218 -10.83 6.42 -3.48
N GLU A 219 -10.48 7.43 -4.31
CA GLU A 219 -9.34 8.32 -4.13
C GLU A 219 -9.82 9.77 -4.29
N PRO A 220 -10.52 10.32 -3.27
CA PRO A 220 -11.29 11.56 -3.43
C PRO A 220 -10.45 12.79 -3.78
N VAL A 221 -9.24 12.92 -3.24
CA VAL A 221 -8.42 14.12 -3.50
C VAL A 221 -7.79 14.07 -4.88
N GLN A 222 -7.36 12.89 -5.33
CA GLN A 222 -6.91 12.70 -6.71
C GLN A 222 -8.06 12.84 -7.71
N PHE A 223 -9.27 12.39 -7.36
CA PHE A 223 -10.45 12.60 -8.18
C PHE A 223 -10.83 14.08 -8.27
N LEU A 224 -10.74 14.83 -7.17
CA LEU A 224 -10.93 16.27 -7.18
C LEU A 224 -9.91 16.98 -8.10
N ALA A 225 -8.64 16.55 -8.05
CA ALA A 225 -7.61 17.06 -8.97
C ALA A 225 -7.98 16.79 -10.45
N PHE A 226 -8.51 15.59 -10.73
CA PHE A 226 -9.03 15.26 -12.06
C PHE A 226 -10.23 16.14 -12.45
N CYS A 227 -11.17 16.44 -11.53
CA CYS A 227 -12.32 17.29 -11.83
C CYS A 227 -11.87 18.69 -12.28
N PHE A 228 -10.89 19.30 -11.61
CA PHE A 228 -10.33 20.59 -12.03
C PHE A 228 -9.68 20.50 -13.42
N GLU A 229 -8.82 19.51 -13.64
CA GLU A 229 -8.13 19.30 -14.91
C GLU A 229 -9.11 19.08 -16.08
N TRP A 230 -10.12 18.22 -15.87
CA TRP A 230 -11.13 17.91 -16.87
C TRP A 230 -12.01 19.13 -17.20
N ASN A 231 -12.40 19.90 -16.19
CA ASN A 231 -13.16 21.14 -16.39
C ASN A 231 -12.37 22.16 -17.22
N ASP A 232 -11.08 22.35 -16.92
CA ASP A 232 -10.23 23.26 -17.69
C ASP A 232 -10.00 22.77 -19.12
N PHE A 233 -9.88 21.45 -19.32
CA PHE A 233 -9.88 20.84 -20.64
C PHE A 233 -11.18 21.13 -21.41
N CYS A 234 -12.34 20.98 -20.76
CA CYS A 234 -13.64 21.32 -21.35
C CYS A 234 -13.74 22.82 -21.69
N LYS A 235 -13.30 23.72 -20.82
CA LYS A 235 -13.23 25.18 -21.06
C LYS A 235 -12.34 25.56 -22.24
N SER A 236 -11.34 24.74 -22.55
CA SER A 236 -10.49 24.89 -23.74
C SER A 236 -11.16 24.42 -25.03
N ASN A 237 -12.48 24.16 -25.03
CA ASN A 237 -13.24 23.49 -26.09
C ASN A 237 -12.64 22.09 -26.46
N LYS A 238 -12.17 21.34 -25.46
CA LYS A 238 -11.54 20.01 -25.62
C LYS A 238 -10.37 20.03 -26.63
N SER A 239 -9.61 21.13 -26.58
CA SER A 239 -8.48 21.32 -27.47
C SER A 239 -7.37 20.30 -27.21
N LEU A 240 -6.90 19.62 -28.24
CA LEU A 240 -5.75 18.71 -28.16
C LEU A 240 -4.41 19.44 -27.86
N LYS A 241 -4.41 20.78 -27.88
CA LYS A 241 -3.28 21.62 -27.45
C LYS A 241 -3.34 21.96 -25.97
N PHE A 242 -4.39 21.53 -25.25
CA PHE A 242 -4.48 21.71 -23.80
C PHE A 242 -3.27 21.05 -23.10
N ILE A 243 -2.60 21.80 -22.24
CA ILE A 243 -1.42 21.34 -21.51
C ILE A 243 -1.90 20.68 -20.22
N THR A 244 -1.67 19.38 -20.08
CA THR A 244 -1.96 18.63 -18.85
C THR A 244 -0.75 18.59 -17.92
N HIS A 245 -1.02 18.75 -16.64
CA HIS A 245 -0.01 18.63 -15.56
C HIS A 245 -0.34 17.50 -14.60
N LEU A 246 -1.51 16.84 -14.78
CA LEU A 246 -2.01 15.82 -13.86
C LEU A 246 -1.19 14.54 -13.95
N ILE A 247 -0.91 13.96 -12.79
CA ILE A 247 -0.21 12.67 -12.66
C ILE A 247 -1.23 11.54 -12.90
N CYS A 248 -1.06 10.80 -13.99
CA CYS A 248 -1.89 9.64 -14.32
C CYS A 248 -1.16 8.36 -13.93
N TYR A 249 -1.69 7.63 -12.95
CA TYR A 249 -1.11 6.39 -12.46
C TYR A 249 -1.60 5.19 -13.26
N SER A 250 -0.65 4.29 -13.59
CA SER A 250 -0.90 2.95 -14.14
C SER A 250 -0.28 1.92 -13.19
N ASP A 251 -1.09 0.99 -12.70
CA ASP A 251 -0.69 0.01 -11.68
C ASP A 251 -0.65 -1.41 -12.25
N CYS A 252 0.29 -2.23 -11.78
CA CYS A 252 0.36 -3.64 -12.12
C CYS A 252 -0.75 -4.43 -11.42
N THR A 253 -1.29 -5.46 -12.06
CA THR A 253 -2.33 -6.30 -11.45
C THR A 253 -1.83 -7.01 -10.19
N ASN A 254 -0.64 -7.61 -10.27
CA ASN A 254 0.11 -8.22 -9.16
C ASN A 254 1.55 -8.43 -9.63
N SER A 255 2.44 -7.48 -9.35
CA SER A 255 3.84 -7.50 -9.82
C SER A 255 4.57 -8.77 -9.40
N GLY A 256 4.31 -9.28 -8.20
CA GLY A 256 4.96 -10.48 -7.69
C GLY A 256 4.62 -11.74 -8.50
N LEU A 257 3.34 -11.95 -8.82
CA LEU A 257 2.90 -13.07 -9.67
C LEU A 257 3.35 -12.87 -11.11
N GLN A 258 3.32 -11.64 -11.65
CA GLN A 258 3.83 -11.34 -12.99
C GLN A 258 5.31 -11.72 -13.11
N ILE A 259 6.14 -11.36 -12.12
CA ILE A 259 7.56 -11.68 -12.09
C ILE A 259 7.78 -13.21 -12.04
N TYR A 260 7.10 -13.93 -11.16
CA TYR A 260 7.23 -15.37 -11.10
C TYR A 260 6.77 -16.05 -12.39
N SER A 261 5.62 -15.64 -12.93
CA SER A 261 5.11 -16.20 -14.20
C SER A 261 6.07 -15.94 -15.36
N GLY A 262 6.64 -14.75 -15.45
CA GLY A 262 7.65 -14.42 -16.46
C GLY A 262 8.94 -15.25 -16.31
N LEU A 263 9.47 -15.37 -15.09
CA LEU A 263 10.68 -16.14 -14.80
C LEU A 263 10.52 -17.65 -15.10
N LEU A 264 9.34 -18.19 -14.76
CA LEU A 264 9.07 -19.62 -14.89
C LEU A 264 8.43 -19.97 -16.25
N LYS A 265 8.16 -18.97 -17.10
CA LYS A 265 7.43 -19.09 -18.36
C LYS A 265 6.06 -19.76 -18.17
N ASP A 266 5.40 -19.43 -17.06
CA ASP A 266 4.07 -19.91 -16.71
C ASP A 266 3.03 -19.07 -17.45
N GLU A 267 2.52 -19.61 -18.56
CA GLU A 267 1.54 -18.92 -19.40
C GLU A 267 0.19 -18.76 -18.69
N ILE A 268 -0.25 -19.77 -17.94
CA ILE A 268 -1.52 -19.75 -17.21
C ILE A 268 -1.48 -18.69 -16.12
N GLY A 269 -0.45 -18.71 -15.28
CA GLY A 269 -0.23 -17.69 -14.27
C GLY A 269 -0.07 -16.30 -14.88
N GLY A 270 0.63 -16.17 -16.01
CA GLY A 270 0.80 -14.92 -16.75
C GLY A 270 -0.50 -14.35 -17.31
N GLN A 271 -1.40 -15.20 -17.80
CA GLN A 271 -2.74 -14.78 -18.23
C GLN A 271 -3.57 -14.29 -17.02
N ALA A 272 -3.60 -15.04 -15.93
CA ALA A 272 -4.36 -14.71 -14.72
C ALA A 272 -4.00 -13.34 -14.12
N VAL A 273 -2.77 -12.85 -14.36
CA VAL A 273 -2.28 -11.55 -13.87
C VAL A 273 -2.07 -10.50 -14.97
N ASN A 274 -2.63 -10.70 -16.15
CA ASN A 274 -2.57 -9.76 -17.28
C ASN A 274 -1.14 -9.49 -17.79
N LEU A 275 -0.20 -10.41 -17.61
CA LEU A 275 1.13 -10.34 -18.19
C LEU A 275 1.11 -10.79 -19.66
N VAL A 276 0.27 -11.76 -19.98
CA VAL A 276 0.02 -12.26 -21.34
C VAL A 276 -1.30 -11.67 -21.84
N PRO A 277 -1.36 -11.11 -23.06
CA PRO A 277 -2.57 -10.55 -23.61
C PRO A 277 -3.72 -11.57 -23.70
N THR A 278 -4.89 -11.17 -23.24
CA THR A 278 -6.13 -11.95 -23.31
C THR A 278 -7.27 -11.08 -23.84
N ASN A 279 -8.36 -11.71 -24.29
CA ASN A 279 -9.53 -10.98 -24.82
C ASN A 279 -10.29 -10.18 -23.76
N LYS A 280 -10.10 -10.50 -22.47
CA LYS A 280 -10.71 -9.81 -21.33
C LYS A 280 -9.68 -9.63 -20.24
N VAL A 281 -9.78 -8.54 -19.50
CA VAL A 281 -8.97 -8.33 -18.28
C VAL A 281 -9.26 -9.46 -17.31
N GLN A 282 -8.22 -10.14 -16.85
CA GLN A 282 -8.29 -11.24 -15.91
C GLN A 282 -8.23 -10.70 -14.46
N ASP A 283 -8.84 -11.43 -13.53
CA ASP A 283 -8.85 -11.10 -12.11
C ASP A 283 -8.48 -12.36 -11.28
N VAL A 284 -7.20 -12.54 -11.05
CA VAL A 284 -6.68 -13.67 -10.24
C VAL A 284 -7.32 -13.75 -8.84
N TYR A 285 -7.71 -12.61 -8.28
CA TYR A 285 -8.38 -12.58 -6.97
C TYR A 285 -9.78 -13.18 -7.03
N GLY A 286 -10.52 -12.85 -8.09
CA GLY A 286 -11.83 -13.44 -8.39
C GLY A 286 -11.73 -14.92 -8.74
N GLU A 287 -10.70 -15.32 -9.48
CA GLU A 287 -10.46 -16.74 -9.82
C GLU A 287 -10.23 -17.58 -8.56
N VAL A 288 -9.40 -17.10 -7.62
CA VAL A 288 -9.19 -17.79 -6.34
C VAL A 288 -10.49 -17.85 -5.52
N ALA A 289 -11.33 -16.80 -5.55
CA ALA A 289 -12.62 -16.81 -4.87
C ALA A 289 -13.56 -17.85 -5.48
N ASN A 290 -13.69 -17.90 -6.81
CA ASN A 290 -14.52 -18.85 -7.52
C ASN A 290 -14.04 -20.30 -7.26
N LYS A 291 -12.73 -20.52 -7.33
CA LYS A 291 -12.15 -21.83 -7.01
C LYS A 291 -12.41 -22.27 -5.58
N THR A 292 -12.31 -21.32 -4.64
CA THR A 292 -12.63 -21.58 -3.23
C THR A 292 -14.10 -21.97 -3.06
N LYS A 293 -15.01 -21.31 -3.78
CA LYS A 293 -16.44 -21.64 -3.79
C LYS A 293 -16.70 -23.04 -4.36
N GLU A 294 -16.08 -23.40 -5.48
CA GLU A 294 -16.16 -24.74 -6.05
C GLU A 294 -15.71 -25.84 -5.07
N LEU A 295 -14.63 -25.57 -4.32
CA LEU A 295 -14.12 -26.48 -3.30
C LEU A 295 -15.09 -26.58 -2.11
N LEU A 296 -15.68 -25.45 -1.70
CA LEU A 296 -16.65 -25.39 -0.62
C LEU A 296 -17.92 -26.19 -0.94
N GLU A 297 -18.42 -26.09 -2.18
CA GLU A 297 -19.60 -26.83 -2.67
C GLU A 297 -19.37 -28.36 -2.64
N LYS A 298 -18.11 -28.81 -2.76
CA LYS A 298 -17.73 -30.24 -2.73
C LYS A 298 -17.41 -30.79 -1.33
N GLU A 299 -17.32 -29.92 -0.32
CA GLU A 299 -17.09 -30.36 1.07
C GLU A 299 -18.35 -31.05 1.63
N GLU A 300 -18.16 -31.93 2.59
CA GLU A 300 -19.25 -32.59 3.31
C GLU A 300 -20.16 -31.58 4.03
N ASP A 301 -21.44 -31.93 4.15
CA ASP A 301 -22.43 -31.08 4.81
C ASP A 301 -22.01 -30.77 6.24
N SER A 302 -21.94 -29.50 6.56
CA SER A 302 -21.59 -29.01 7.89
C SER A 302 -22.09 -27.58 8.10
N LEU A 303 -22.36 -27.22 9.33
CA LEU A 303 -22.81 -25.89 9.69
C LEU A 303 -21.88 -24.78 9.14
N LEU A 304 -20.56 -24.96 9.20
CA LEU A 304 -19.60 -23.97 8.70
C LEU A 304 -19.63 -23.86 7.17
N ARG A 305 -19.85 -24.97 6.47
CA ARG A 305 -20.02 -24.98 5.01
C ARG A 305 -21.26 -24.17 4.62
N ASP A 306 -22.38 -24.46 5.24
CA ASP A 306 -23.66 -23.83 4.91
C ASP A 306 -23.64 -22.33 5.20
N ILE A 307 -23.07 -21.93 6.33
CA ILE A 307 -22.87 -20.51 6.67
C ILE A 307 -22.02 -19.79 5.60
N TRP A 308 -20.93 -20.39 5.14
CA TRP A 308 -20.10 -19.75 4.13
C TRP A 308 -20.73 -19.76 2.74
N LEU A 309 -21.57 -20.75 2.41
CA LEU A 309 -22.35 -20.76 1.17
C LEU A 309 -23.41 -19.65 1.15
N ASP A 310 -24.07 -19.42 2.29
CA ASP A 310 -25.08 -18.39 2.46
C ASP A 310 -24.46 -16.98 2.48
N TYR A 311 -23.40 -16.76 3.26
CA TYR A 311 -22.69 -15.48 3.33
C TYR A 311 -22.00 -15.11 2.00
N GLY A 312 -21.53 -16.10 1.30
CA GLY A 312 -20.84 -15.97 0.02
C GLY A 312 -19.34 -15.67 0.14
N ILE A 313 -18.61 -16.14 -0.88
CA ILE A 313 -17.17 -15.88 -1.04
C ILE A 313 -16.99 -15.01 -2.27
N ASN A 314 -16.37 -13.87 -2.10
CA ASN A 314 -16.16 -12.91 -3.16
C ASN A 314 -14.68 -12.48 -3.26
N ARG A 315 -14.39 -11.63 -4.23
CA ARG A 315 -13.05 -11.08 -4.47
C ARG A 315 -12.42 -10.43 -3.23
N LYS A 316 -13.20 -9.69 -2.41
CA LYS A 316 -12.67 -9.02 -1.20
C LYS A 316 -12.17 -10.05 -0.18
N THR A 317 -12.88 -11.19 -0.03
CA THR A 317 -12.52 -12.28 0.89
C THR A 317 -11.14 -12.87 0.61
N THR A 318 -10.76 -13.00 -0.68
CA THR A 318 -9.53 -13.67 -1.10
C THR A 318 -8.40 -12.71 -1.49
N LYS A 319 -8.69 -11.42 -1.73
CA LYS A 319 -7.73 -10.44 -2.25
C LYS A 319 -6.45 -10.36 -1.41
N LYS A 320 -6.56 -10.12 -0.11
CA LYS A 320 -5.42 -9.92 0.80
C LYS A 320 -4.55 -11.18 0.88
N VAL A 321 -5.18 -12.35 0.90
CA VAL A 321 -4.50 -13.65 0.92
C VAL A 321 -3.74 -13.88 -0.38
N THR A 322 -4.39 -13.69 -1.52
CA THR A 322 -3.79 -13.88 -2.85
C THR A 322 -2.64 -12.90 -3.12
N MET A 323 -2.78 -11.64 -2.69
CA MET A 323 -1.68 -10.67 -2.77
C MET A 323 -0.45 -11.10 -1.98
N CYS A 324 -0.64 -11.69 -0.81
CA CYS A 324 0.45 -12.00 0.10
C CYS A 324 1.10 -13.36 -0.16
N ILE A 325 0.52 -14.21 -1.02
CA ILE A 325 1.04 -15.57 -1.27
C ILE A 325 2.48 -15.54 -1.77
N VAL A 326 2.78 -14.64 -2.70
CA VAL A 326 4.12 -14.48 -3.31
C VAL A 326 5.18 -13.97 -2.33
N TYR A 327 4.76 -13.49 -1.18
CA TYR A 327 5.63 -12.97 -0.12
C TYR A 327 5.84 -13.96 1.03
N GLY A 328 5.51 -15.25 0.83
CA GLY A 328 5.73 -16.28 1.84
C GLY A 328 4.59 -16.40 2.85
N LEU A 329 3.36 -16.11 2.44
CA LEU A 329 2.18 -16.32 3.27
C LEU A 329 2.13 -17.76 3.81
N THR A 330 1.78 -17.90 5.08
CA THR A 330 1.51 -19.19 5.71
C THR A 330 0.01 -19.41 5.83
N GLN A 331 -0.41 -20.67 5.96
CA GLN A 331 -1.83 -20.99 6.21
C GLN A 331 -2.36 -20.33 7.49
N PHE A 332 -1.52 -20.17 8.50
CA PHE A 332 -1.87 -19.43 9.72
C PHE A 332 -2.19 -17.95 9.43
N SER A 333 -1.36 -17.30 8.63
CA SER A 333 -1.60 -15.91 8.23
C SER A 333 -2.80 -15.77 7.30
N CYS A 334 -3.06 -16.77 6.44
CA CYS A 334 -4.26 -16.83 5.61
C CYS A 334 -5.53 -16.77 6.47
N ARG A 335 -5.62 -17.60 7.53
CA ARG A 335 -6.72 -17.55 8.49
C ARG A 335 -6.87 -16.15 9.12
N LYS A 336 -5.74 -15.55 9.52
CA LYS A 336 -5.74 -14.22 10.15
C LYS A 336 -6.31 -13.14 9.20
N TYR A 337 -5.93 -13.16 7.94
CA TYR A 337 -6.44 -12.20 6.94
C TYR A 337 -7.93 -12.38 6.62
N ILE A 338 -8.43 -13.62 6.64
CA ILE A 338 -9.87 -13.88 6.50
C ILE A 338 -10.63 -13.38 7.74
N GLN A 339 -10.05 -13.56 8.94
CA GLN A 339 -10.64 -13.04 10.17
C GLN A 339 -10.67 -11.50 10.15
N GLU A 340 -9.56 -10.84 9.80
CA GLU A 340 -9.49 -9.38 9.64
C GLU A 340 -10.54 -8.87 8.63
N TYR A 341 -10.71 -9.56 7.50
CA TYR A 341 -11.75 -9.21 6.52
C TYR A 341 -13.17 -9.24 7.12
N LEU A 342 -13.48 -10.25 7.93
CA LEU A 342 -14.80 -10.34 8.59
C LEU A 342 -14.96 -9.23 9.65
N GLU A 343 -13.91 -8.94 10.42
CA GLU A 343 -13.88 -7.86 11.41
C GLU A 343 -14.07 -6.49 10.73
N ASP A 344 -13.39 -6.24 9.60
CA ASP A 344 -13.56 -5.02 8.79
C ASP A 344 -15.02 -4.88 8.28
N MET A 345 -15.65 -5.98 7.84
CA MET A 345 -17.05 -5.97 7.39
C MET A 345 -18.03 -5.64 8.53
N GLU A 346 -17.79 -6.18 9.74
CA GLU A 346 -18.58 -5.84 10.93
C GLU A 346 -18.44 -4.35 11.30
N GLU A 347 -17.23 -3.79 11.19
CA GLU A 347 -16.97 -2.36 11.42
C GLU A 347 -17.66 -1.47 10.36
N GLU A 348 -17.77 -1.93 9.11
CA GLU A 348 -18.53 -1.27 8.04
C GLU A 348 -20.07 -1.38 8.24
N GLY A 349 -20.54 -2.07 9.30
CA GLY A 349 -21.96 -2.27 9.61
C GLY A 349 -22.61 -3.40 8.81
N ILE A 350 -21.83 -4.26 8.17
CA ILE A 350 -22.33 -5.45 7.49
C ILE A 350 -22.44 -6.59 8.50
N GLU A 351 -23.62 -7.21 8.58
CA GLU A 351 -23.85 -8.36 9.47
C GLU A 351 -22.97 -9.55 9.03
N ILE A 352 -22.15 -10.05 9.95
CA ILE A 352 -21.35 -11.24 9.73
C ILE A 352 -21.98 -12.46 10.43
N PRO A 353 -21.92 -13.66 9.82
CA PRO A 353 -22.59 -14.85 10.37
C PRO A 353 -21.78 -15.56 11.46
N PHE A 354 -20.73 -14.92 11.97
CA PHE A 354 -19.83 -15.47 12.99
C PHE A 354 -19.79 -14.56 14.22
N SER A 355 -19.76 -15.19 15.40
CA SER A 355 -19.63 -14.44 16.64
C SER A 355 -18.18 -14.05 16.91
N THR A 356 -17.96 -12.81 17.29
CA THR A 356 -16.68 -12.29 17.82
C THR A 356 -16.48 -12.65 19.30
N ASP A 357 -17.51 -13.21 19.98
CA ASP A 357 -17.40 -13.66 21.36
C ASP A 357 -16.52 -14.91 21.50
N ARG A 358 -15.80 -15.00 22.61
CA ARG A 358 -14.94 -16.17 22.90
C ARG A 358 -15.72 -17.46 23.18
N ASN A 359 -16.94 -17.33 23.71
CA ASN A 359 -17.86 -18.44 24.03
C ASN A 359 -19.22 -18.16 23.36
N PRO A 360 -19.31 -18.30 22.04
CA PRO A 360 -20.56 -18.06 21.32
C PRO A 360 -21.60 -19.16 21.64
N LYS A 361 -22.86 -18.84 21.34
CA LYS A 361 -23.93 -19.85 21.36
C LYS A 361 -23.59 -20.97 20.34
N PRO A 362 -24.03 -22.21 20.59
CA PRO A 362 -23.75 -23.33 19.68
C PRO A 362 -24.19 -23.09 18.24
N GLU A 363 -25.23 -22.31 18.02
CA GLU A 363 -25.84 -22.01 16.73
C GLU A 363 -25.05 -20.96 15.92
N THR A 364 -24.22 -20.16 16.59
CA THR A 364 -23.40 -19.12 15.93
C THR A 364 -21.92 -19.42 16.17
N PRO A 365 -21.23 -20.06 15.22
CA PRO A 365 -19.83 -20.41 15.42
C PRO A 365 -18.96 -19.17 15.58
N ASN A 366 -17.88 -19.34 16.34
CA ASN A 366 -16.90 -18.27 16.55
C ASN A 366 -16.16 -17.91 15.25
N ILE A 367 -15.89 -16.63 15.05
CA ILE A 367 -15.16 -16.08 13.90
C ILE A 367 -13.81 -16.79 13.64
N PHE A 368 -13.13 -17.22 14.70
CA PHE A 368 -11.89 -18.00 14.58
C PHE A 368 -12.13 -19.35 13.87
N LYS A 369 -13.20 -20.08 14.24
CA LYS A 369 -13.55 -21.37 13.61
C LYS A 369 -13.97 -21.17 12.16
N GLY A 370 -14.80 -20.15 11.88
CA GLY A 370 -15.23 -19.80 10.53
C GLY A 370 -14.05 -19.46 9.62
N SER A 371 -13.16 -18.58 10.07
CA SER A 371 -11.96 -18.19 9.31
C SER A 371 -10.96 -19.34 9.15
N ALA A 372 -10.80 -20.20 10.16
CA ALA A 372 -9.94 -21.39 10.06
C ALA A 372 -10.45 -22.41 9.03
N TYR A 373 -11.77 -22.62 9.01
CA TYR A 373 -12.41 -23.49 8.03
C TYR A 373 -12.19 -23.00 6.59
N LEU A 374 -12.53 -21.74 6.31
CA LEU A 374 -12.39 -21.17 4.99
C LEU A 374 -10.90 -21.10 4.56
N SER A 375 -9.98 -20.77 5.48
CA SER A 375 -8.56 -20.67 5.14
C SER A 375 -7.96 -21.97 4.61
N ARG A 376 -8.49 -23.12 5.00
CA ARG A 376 -8.09 -24.42 4.46
C ARG A 376 -8.47 -24.56 3.00
N LEU A 377 -9.66 -24.10 2.62
CA LEU A 377 -10.16 -24.14 1.25
C LEU A 377 -9.46 -23.12 0.35
N VAL A 378 -9.31 -21.89 0.83
CA VAL A 378 -8.52 -20.86 0.12
C VAL A 378 -7.09 -21.33 -0.12
N TRP A 379 -6.48 -22.02 0.85
CA TRP A 379 -5.14 -22.56 0.68
C TRP A 379 -5.05 -23.61 -0.42
N LYS A 380 -6.05 -24.52 -0.49
CA LYS A 380 -6.18 -25.50 -1.59
C LYS A 380 -6.41 -24.79 -2.94
N ALA A 381 -7.31 -23.81 -2.99
CA ALA A 381 -7.57 -23.03 -4.20
C ALA A 381 -6.31 -22.34 -4.73
N LEU A 382 -5.51 -21.75 -3.84
CA LEU A 382 -4.21 -21.17 -4.20
C LEU A 382 -3.21 -22.18 -4.74
N ASP A 383 -3.25 -23.45 -4.30
CA ASP A 383 -2.39 -24.52 -4.83
C ASP A 383 -2.75 -24.87 -6.28
N GLU A 384 -4.02 -24.70 -6.66
CA GLU A 384 -4.48 -24.99 -8.03
C GLU A 384 -4.29 -23.79 -8.98
N VAL A 385 -4.47 -22.55 -8.49
CA VAL A 385 -4.42 -21.33 -9.32
C VAL A 385 -2.99 -20.78 -9.45
N ILE A 386 -2.12 -20.97 -8.41
CA ILE A 386 -0.79 -20.31 -8.31
C ILE A 386 0.29 -21.37 -8.01
N LEU A 387 0.36 -22.41 -8.82
CA LEU A 387 1.26 -23.55 -8.58
C LEU A 387 2.74 -23.17 -8.74
N SER A 388 3.11 -22.62 -9.90
CA SER A 388 4.52 -22.37 -10.26
C SER A 388 5.20 -21.39 -9.31
N ALA A 389 4.52 -20.30 -8.93
CA ALA A 389 5.06 -19.33 -7.98
C ALA A 389 5.33 -19.94 -6.60
N LYS A 390 4.46 -20.84 -6.12
CA LYS A 390 4.68 -21.56 -4.85
C LYS A 390 5.90 -22.48 -4.88
N GLU A 391 6.13 -23.17 -5.98
CA GLU A 391 7.31 -24.03 -6.17
C GLU A 391 8.60 -23.22 -6.15
N ALA A 392 8.64 -22.09 -6.88
CA ALA A 392 9.78 -21.18 -6.85
C ALA A 392 10.07 -20.64 -5.45
N MET A 393 9.03 -20.23 -4.72
CA MET A 393 9.18 -19.76 -3.33
C MET A 393 9.76 -20.84 -2.41
N LYS A 394 9.26 -22.07 -2.51
CA LYS A 394 9.75 -23.21 -1.73
C LYS A 394 11.22 -23.50 -2.04
N TRP A 395 11.60 -23.41 -3.32
CA TRP A 395 12.99 -23.55 -3.73
C TRP A 395 13.88 -22.46 -3.12
N LEU A 396 13.48 -21.18 -3.24
CA LEU A 396 14.20 -20.04 -2.65
C LEU A 396 14.38 -20.22 -1.12
N GLN A 397 13.33 -20.63 -0.42
CA GLN A 397 13.37 -20.88 1.03
C GLN A 397 14.34 -22.01 1.39
N THR A 398 14.36 -23.07 0.60
CA THR A 398 15.27 -24.21 0.82
C THR A 398 16.72 -23.81 0.62
N VAL A 399 17.03 -23.13 -0.49
CA VAL A 399 18.39 -22.66 -0.79
C VAL A 399 18.87 -21.66 0.26
N SER A 400 18.05 -20.67 0.62
CA SER A 400 18.40 -19.65 1.62
C SER A 400 18.65 -20.25 2.99
N LYS A 401 17.91 -21.31 3.36
CA LYS A 401 18.13 -22.04 4.60
C LYS A 401 19.49 -22.73 4.62
N LEU A 402 19.85 -23.43 3.52
CA LEU A 402 21.17 -24.09 3.39
C LEU A 402 22.33 -23.08 3.46
N VAL A 403 22.22 -21.92 2.80
CA VAL A 403 23.23 -20.86 2.86
C VAL A 403 23.36 -20.31 4.28
N SER A 404 22.25 -19.99 4.94
CA SER A 404 22.26 -19.43 6.29
C SER A 404 22.65 -20.45 7.36
N GLU A 405 22.54 -21.76 7.12
CA GLU A 405 23.06 -22.84 7.98
C GLU A 405 24.58 -22.80 8.10
N ASN A 406 25.26 -22.34 7.07
CA ASN A 406 26.70 -22.12 7.06
C ASN A 406 27.12 -20.73 7.59
N GLY A 407 26.19 -19.96 8.16
CA GLY A 407 26.48 -18.63 8.71
C GLY A 407 26.75 -17.55 7.65
N LEU A 408 26.37 -17.81 6.39
CA LEU A 408 26.61 -16.90 5.27
C LEU A 408 25.34 -16.07 4.96
N PRO A 409 25.49 -14.81 4.55
CA PRO A 409 24.39 -14.02 3.99
C PRO A 409 23.93 -14.61 2.66
N VAL A 410 22.67 -14.41 2.29
CA VAL A 410 22.18 -14.72 0.95
C VAL A 410 22.38 -13.49 0.07
N VAL A 411 23.17 -13.63 -1.00
CA VAL A 411 23.54 -12.52 -1.90
C VAL A 411 23.16 -12.88 -3.33
N TRP A 412 22.59 -11.92 -4.06
CA TRP A 412 22.35 -12.04 -5.50
C TRP A 412 22.51 -10.71 -6.21
N THR A 413 22.78 -10.76 -7.50
CA THR A 413 22.83 -9.60 -8.38
C THR A 413 21.54 -9.51 -9.17
N THR A 414 20.95 -8.33 -9.23
CA THR A 414 19.72 -8.06 -9.98
C THR A 414 20.02 -7.85 -11.47
N PRO A 415 18.99 -7.86 -12.36
CA PRO A 415 19.16 -7.56 -13.79
C PRO A 415 19.73 -6.17 -14.12
N THR A 416 19.75 -5.25 -13.16
CA THR A 416 20.34 -3.90 -13.28
C THR A 416 21.75 -3.82 -12.67
N GLY A 417 22.35 -4.96 -12.31
CA GLY A 417 23.67 -5.05 -11.68
C GLY A 417 23.69 -4.75 -10.18
N ALA A 418 22.55 -4.38 -9.59
CA ALA A 418 22.47 -4.08 -8.17
C ALA A 418 22.70 -5.32 -7.30
N ILE A 419 23.51 -5.18 -6.23
CA ILE A 419 23.86 -6.26 -5.32
C ILE A 419 22.90 -6.24 -4.15
N VAL A 420 22.10 -7.27 -4.00
CA VAL A 420 21.20 -7.43 -2.87
C VAL A 420 21.81 -8.40 -1.86
N GLN A 421 21.90 -7.97 -0.61
CA GLN A 421 22.42 -8.78 0.49
C GLN A 421 21.33 -8.95 1.56
N LEU A 422 20.81 -10.17 1.70
CA LEU A 422 19.84 -10.51 2.74
C LEU A 422 20.54 -11.06 3.97
N VAL A 423 20.54 -10.27 5.03
CA VAL A 423 21.05 -10.63 6.35
C VAL A 423 19.96 -10.37 7.39
N CYS A 424 19.59 -11.38 8.15
CA CYS A 424 18.69 -11.26 9.28
C CYS A 424 19.46 -11.63 10.56
N PRO A 425 20.01 -10.65 11.29
CA PRO A 425 20.75 -10.96 12.53
C PRO A 425 19.80 -11.49 13.61
N GLN A 426 20.30 -12.37 14.47
CA GLN A 426 19.59 -12.68 15.70
C GLN A 426 19.62 -11.47 16.62
N LEU A 427 18.47 -11.16 17.21
CA LEU A 427 18.32 -10.07 18.15
C LEU A 427 18.45 -10.60 19.59
N THR A 428 19.16 -9.87 20.42
CA THR A 428 19.17 -10.06 21.88
C THR A 428 18.58 -8.84 22.54
N THR A 429 17.91 -9.03 23.66
CA THR A 429 17.29 -7.93 24.40
C THR A 429 18.26 -7.39 25.45
N LYS A 430 18.59 -6.12 25.32
CA LYS A 430 19.38 -5.39 26.33
C LYS A 430 18.50 -4.44 27.11
N ARG A 431 18.48 -4.58 28.42
CA ARG A 431 17.70 -3.69 29.29
C ARG A 431 18.52 -2.45 29.63
N VAL A 432 18.00 -1.28 29.31
CA VAL A 432 18.66 0.00 29.54
C VAL A 432 17.80 0.86 30.45
N ASN A 433 18.45 1.55 31.38
CA ASN A 433 17.78 2.56 32.19
C ASN A 433 17.75 3.89 31.40
N THR A 434 16.57 4.48 31.27
CA THR A 434 16.40 5.79 30.63
C THR A 434 15.95 6.80 31.68
N TYR A 435 16.49 8.00 31.60
CA TYR A 435 16.07 9.16 32.41
C TYR A 435 15.08 9.97 31.57
N MET A 436 13.80 9.87 31.90
CA MET A 436 12.72 10.58 31.17
C MET A 436 12.38 11.87 31.94
N GLY A 437 13.30 12.82 31.97
CA GLY A 437 13.10 14.25 32.17
C GLY A 437 12.53 14.76 33.50
N GLU A 438 11.60 14.11 34.16
CA GLU A 438 10.96 14.59 35.36
C GLU A 438 11.55 13.95 36.64
N LYS A 439 11.67 14.77 37.68
CA LYS A 439 12.03 14.30 39.02
C LYS A 439 10.76 13.91 39.77
N ILE A 440 10.66 12.63 40.14
CA ILE A 440 9.54 12.13 40.94
C ILE A 440 9.86 12.36 42.43
N PHE A 441 8.94 13.03 43.16
CA PHE A 441 9.01 13.15 44.60
C PHE A 441 8.71 11.81 45.26
N ARG A 442 9.62 11.32 46.11
CA ARG A 442 9.43 10.10 46.90
C ARG A 442 9.10 10.45 48.35
N PRO A 443 7.83 10.22 48.78
CA PRO A 443 7.39 10.65 50.14
C PRO A 443 8.18 9.99 51.27
N LYS A 444 8.65 8.76 51.09
CA LYS A 444 9.42 8.02 52.12
C LYS A 444 10.83 8.55 52.37
N SER A 445 11.45 9.23 51.40
CA SER A 445 12.80 9.78 51.51
C SER A 445 12.84 11.30 51.52
N GLY A 446 11.71 11.98 51.28
CA GLY A 446 11.64 13.44 51.15
C GLY A 446 12.46 14.01 49.99
N THR A 447 12.88 13.18 49.03
CA THR A 447 13.79 13.56 47.95
C THR A 447 13.16 13.43 46.57
N TYR A 448 13.57 14.30 45.65
CA TYR A 448 13.27 14.15 44.23
C TYR A 448 14.31 13.23 43.58
N THR A 449 13.83 12.16 42.96
CA THR A 449 14.69 11.26 42.20
C THR A 449 14.30 11.28 40.72
N PRO A 450 15.26 11.09 39.78
CA PRO A 450 14.93 10.98 38.37
C PRO A 450 13.94 9.84 38.11
N ASP A 451 12.97 10.04 37.18
CA ASP A 451 12.12 8.95 36.70
C ASP A 451 12.96 8.02 35.85
N ILE A 452 13.37 6.90 36.45
CA ILE A 452 14.14 5.86 35.75
C ILE A 452 13.17 4.83 35.19
N ARG A 453 12.98 4.89 33.88
CA ARG A 453 12.23 3.86 33.14
C ARG A 453 13.19 2.83 32.57
N LYS A 454 12.86 1.57 32.73
CA LYS A 454 13.61 0.45 32.14
C LYS A 454 13.01 0.13 30.78
N VAL A 455 13.77 0.39 29.73
CA VAL A 455 13.38 0.09 28.34
C VAL A 455 14.18 -1.10 27.85
N ASN A 456 13.52 -2.03 27.17
CA ASN A 456 14.18 -3.13 26.49
C ASN A 456 14.53 -2.69 25.08
N ILE A 457 15.82 -2.72 24.73
CA ILE A 457 16.33 -2.41 23.41
C ILE A 457 16.76 -3.71 22.75
N ALA A 458 16.29 -3.96 21.53
CA ALA A 458 16.78 -5.06 20.71
C ALA A 458 18.15 -4.69 20.12
N VAL A 459 19.14 -5.54 20.32
CA VAL A 459 20.51 -5.38 19.83
C VAL A 459 20.85 -6.54 18.89
N GLU A 460 21.37 -6.23 17.73
CA GLU A 460 21.81 -7.21 16.75
C GLU A 460 23.05 -7.99 17.26
N THR A 461 23.06 -9.27 16.97
CA THR A 461 24.22 -10.15 17.23
C THR A 461 24.89 -10.54 15.91
N ASN A 462 26.10 -11.10 15.98
CA ASN A 462 26.81 -11.62 14.80
C ASN A 462 26.26 -12.97 14.28
N LYS A 463 25.16 -13.47 14.85
CA LYS A 463 24.54 -14.73 14.43
C LYS A 463 23.36 -14.49 13.50
N ILE A 464 23.24 -15.29 12.45
CA ILE A 464 22.14 -15.22 11.49
C ILE A 464 20.92 -15.96 12.03
N ASN A 465 19.75 -15.32 11.95
CA ASN A 465 18.45 -15.93 12.20
C ASN A 465 17.98 -16.68 10.94
N LYS A 466 18.29 -17.95 10.84
CA LYS A 466 17.98 -18.83 9.70
C LYS A 466 16.49 -18.82 9.32
N LYS A 467 15.59 -18.84 10.33
CA LYS A 467 14.15 -18.81 10.10
C LYS A 467 13.69 -17.49 9.51
N ALA A 468 14.23 -16.37 9.99
CA ALA A 468 13.93 -15.05 9.45
C ALA A 468 14.41 -14.91 8.00
N VAL A 469 15.62 -15.40 7.69
CA VAL A 469 16.14 -15.41 6.30
C VAL A 469 15.22 -16.22 5.38
N ALA A 470 14.86 -17.45 5.76
CA ALA A 470 13.99 -18.31 4.96
C ALA A 470 12.59 -17.70 4.74
N ASN A 471 12.04 -16.97 5.72
CA ASN A 471 10.76 -16.29 5.57
C ASN A 471 10.85 -15.02 4.73
N SER A 472 12.02 -14.37 4.69
CA SER A 472 12.20 -13.07 4.02
C SER A 472 12.72 -13.19 2.59
N ILE A 473 13.27 -14.34 2.17
CA ILE A 473 13.92 -14.47 0.87
C ILE A 473 12.96 -14.23 -0.30
N ALA A 474 11.76 -14.84 -0.29
CA ALA A 474 10.81 -14.70 -1.37
C ALA A 474 10.38 -13.23 -1.59
N PRO A 475 9.91 -12.48 -0.58
CA PRO A 475 9.59 -11.07 -0.76
C PRO A 475 10.81 -10.22 -1.14
N CYS A 476 11.99 -10.49 -0.59
CA CYS A 476 13.19 -9.70 -0.93
C CYS A 476 13.62 -9.93 -2.37
N PHE A 477 13.58 -11.16 -2.85
CA PHE A 477 13.91 -11.52 -4.22
C PHE A 477 12.95 -10.85 -5.21
N VAL A 478 11.64 -11.05 -5.03
CA VAL A 478 10.62 -10.45 -5.92
C VAL A 478 10.69 -8.93 -5.91
N HIS A 479 10.82 -8.29 -4.74
CA HIS A 479 10.92 -6.83 -4.65
C HIS A 479 12.19 -6.28 -5.31
N SER A 480 13.28 -7.04 -5.35
CA SER A 480 14.49 -6.60 -6.07
C SER A 480 14.34 -6.70 -7.58
N LEU A 481 13.50 -7.63 -8.06
CA LEU A 481 13.19 -7.76 -9.48
C LEU A 481 12.18 -6.72 -9.95
N ASP A 482 11.14 -6.43 -9.14
CA ASP A 482 10.21 -5.35 -9.47
C ASP A 482 10.90 -3.98 -9.47
N ALA A 483 11.83 -3.76 -8.54
CA ALA A 483 12.69 -2.58 -8.54
C ALA A 483 13.55 -2.49 -9.81
N SER A 484 14.12 -3.62 -10.26
CA SER A 484 14.89 -3.66 -11.51
C SER A 484 14.01 -3.40 -12.74
N LEU A 485 12.76 -3.90 -12.74
CA LEU A 485 11.80 -3.63 -13.80
C LEU A 485 11.50 -2.13 -13.88
N LEU A 486 11.20 -1.50 -12.72
CA LEU A 486 10.98 -0.06 -12.65
C LEU A 486 12.18 0.71 -13.19
N MET A 487 13.42 0.37 -12.78
CA MET A 487 14.62 1.06 -13.25
C MET A 487 14.79 0.96 -14.76
N LYS A 488 14.62 -0.25 -15.32
CA LYS A 488 14.71 -0.46 -16.78
C LYS A 488 13.59 0.28 -17.52
N ALA A 489 12.37 0.28 -17.00
CA ALA A 489 11.24 1.00 -17.57
C ALA A 489 11.48 2.52 -17.58
N VAL A 490 11.91 3.10 -16.47
CA VAL A 490 12.25 4.55 -16.39
C VAL A 490 13.41 4.90 -17.32
N CYS A 491 14.50 4.12 -17.30
CA CYS A 491 15.63 4.34 -18.19
C CYS A 491 15.23 4.26 -19.66
N LYS A 492 14.37 3.31 -20.01
CA LYS A 492 13.88 3.15 -21.39
C LYS A 492 12.93 4.26 -21.77
N ALA A 493 11.97 4.60 -20.90
CA ALA A 493 11.02 5.68 -21.14
C ALA A 493 11.71 7.05 -21.34
N SER A 494 12.78 7.31 -20.60
CA SER A 494 13.59 8.54 -20.79
C SER A 494 14.21 8.66 -22.17
N GLU A 495 14.50 7.53 -22.85
CA GLU A 495 14.97 7.51 -24.24
C GLU A 495 13.88 7.92 -25.25
N TYR A 496 12.60 7.84 -24.86
CA TYR A 496 11.43 8.30 -25.62
C TYR A 496 10.93 9.69 -25.19
N ASN A 497 11.81 10.51 -24.55
CA ASN A 497 11.52 11.86 -24.08
C ASN A 497 10.40 11.94 -23.03
N ILE A 498 10.23 10.90 -22.21
CA ILE A 498 9.44 11.00 -20.99
C ILE A 498 10.35 11.56 -19.89
N GLU A 499 9.98 12.71 -19.35
CA GLU A 499 10.79 13.45 -18.36
C GLU A 499 10.11 13.53 -16.99
N ASN A 500 8.78 13.27 -16.93
CA ASN A 500 8.00 13.39 -15.71
C ASN A 500 7.62 12.03 -15.17
N PHE A 501 8.08 11.71 -13.96
CA PHE A 501 7.85 10.42 -13.32
C PHE A 501 7.44 10.58 -11.85
N ALA A 502 6.39 9.89 -11.45
CA ALA A 502 5.94 9.74 -10.06
C ALA A 502 5.71 8.25 -9.76
N CYS A 503 6.79 7.48 -9.68
CA CYS A 503 6.70 6.03 -9.57
C CYS A 503 6.57 5.57 -8.11
N VAL A 504 5.63 4.65 -7.85
CA VAL A 504 5.41 4.02 -6.55
C VAL A 504 5.54 2.50 -6.73
N HIS A 505 6.78 2.02 -6.69
CA HIS A 505 7.15 0.61 -6.90
C HIS A 505 6.65 0.05 -8.24
N ASP A 506 5.54 -0.68 -8.26
CA ASP A 506 4.90 -1.28 -9.42
C ASP A 506 3.78 -0.40 -10.05
N SER A 507 3.62 0.81 -9.53
CA SER A 507 2.71 1.84 -10.06
C SER A 507 3.49 2.98 -10.69
N PHE A 508 3.20 3.30 -11.95
CA PHE A 508 3.90 4.29 -12.75
C PHE A 508 3.01 5.52 -12.96
N GLY A 509 3.44 6.66 -12.40
CA GLY A 509 2.79 7.96 -12.59
C GLY A 509 3.51 8.76 -13.67
N VAL A 510 2.81 9.11 -14.75
CA VAL A 510 3.28 9.93 -15.87
C VAL A 510 2.16 10.86 -16.36
N LEU A 511 2.42 11.76 -17.28
CA LEU A 511 1.37 12.55 -17.94
C LEU A 511 0.48 11.65 -18.83
N ALA A 512 -0.79 12.02 -19.00
CA ALA A 512 -1.76 11.27 -19.82
C ALA A 512 -1.25 10.97 -21.24
N THR A 513 -0.48 11.90 -21.82
CA THR A 513 0.16 11.77 -23.14
C THR A 513 1.21 10.65 -23.17
N ASP A 514 1.92 10.45 -22.07
CA ASP A 514 3.05 9.51 -21.98
C ASP A 514 2.62 8.09 -21.55
N VAL A 515 1.37 7.90 -21.05
CA VAL A 515 0.87 6.61 -20.55
C VAL A 515 0.99 5.49 -21.59
N SER A 516 0.68 5.77 -22.85
CA SER A 516 0.75 4.74 -23.91
C SER A 516 2.17 4.31 -24.24
N THR A 517 3.15 5.19 -24.10
CA THR A 517 4.57 4.90 -24.32
C THR A 517 5.16 4.17 -23.11
N MET A 518 4.64 4.46 -21.91
CA MET A 518 5.06 3.82 -20.67
C MET A 518 4.57 2.37 -20.54
N ASN A 519 3.39 2.06 -21.08
CA ASN A 519 2.79 0.71 -21.08
C ASN A 519 3.30 -0.12 -22.26
#